data_ead9150c968ee62458e123b674479898
#
_entry.id   ead9150c968ee62458e123b674479898
#
_cell.length_a   1.000
_cell.length_b   1.000
_cell.length_c   1.000
_cell.angle_alpha   90.00
_cell.angle_beta   90.00
_cell.angle_gamma   90.00
#
_symmetry.space_group_name_H-M   'P 1'
#
loop_
_entity.id
_entity.type
_entity.pdbx_description
1 polymer ?
#
loop_
_entity_poly.entity_id
_entity_poly.type
_entity_poly.pdbx_seq_one_letter_code
_entity_poly.pdbx_strand_id
1 'polypeptide(L)'
;MKNQKSTLLLIIYCLSTCIVTAQQHVETIKNTFLNPKSNKVLVVAHRGNWRSAPENSTAAIDSAIAMKVDIVEIDIQKTKDGQLILMHDNTLDRTTTGKGEIKNWTLADIKKLKLKDKDGKVTNYVVPTLEESLLTAKGKIMVNLDKAYDIFDDVYAILEKTETQNQVIMKGGQPIETVKREFGSYLDKVLYMPVIDLGNK
;
A
#
# COMPACT_ATOMS: atom_id res chain seq x y z
N MET A 1 -21.26 28.11 28.13
CA MET A 1 -21.69 27.60 26.83
C MET A 1 -20.99 28.24 25.59
N LYS A 2 -20.54 29.50 25.65
CA LYS A 2 -19.84 30.16 24.52
C LYS A 2 -18.46 29.49 24.15
N ASN A 3 -17.67 29.04 25.13
CA ASN A 3 -16.35 28.47 24.89
C ASN A 3 -16.34 27.11 24.18
N GLN A 4 -17.35 26.25 24.39
CA GLN A 4 -17.41 24.93 23.78
C GLN A 4 -17.63 24.99 22.26
N LYS A 5 -18.44 25.93 21.77
CA LYS A 5 -18.67 26.09 20.32
C LYS A 5 -17.43 26.60 19.59
N SER A 6 -16.67 27.53 20.20
CA SER A 6 -15.43 28.05 19.63
C SER A 6 -14.34 27.01 19.56
N THR A 7 -14.21 26.16 20.59
CA THR A 7 -13.24 25.05 20.61
C THR A 7 -13.57 23.99 19.56
N LEU A 8 -14.85 23.63 19.40
CA LEU A 8 -15.31 22.69 18.38
C LEU A 8 -15.04 23.21 16.95
N LEU A 9 -15.29 24.49 16.70
CA LEU A 9 -15.05 25.12 15.40
C LEU A 9 -13.57 25.15 15.05
N LEU A 10 -12.69 25.42 16.03
CA LEU A 10 -11.22 25.40 15.85
C LEU A 10 -10.71 24.00 15.54
N ILE A 11 -11.22 22.96 16.21
CA ILE A 11 -10.87 21.55 15.96
C ILE A 11 -11.28 21.14 14.54
N ILE A 12 -12.49 21.49 14.12
CA ILE A 12 -12.99 21.19 12.76
C ILE A 12 -12.13 21.89 11.70
N TYR A 13 -11.74 23.15 11.93
CA TYR A 13 -10.87 23.90 11.01
C TYR A 13 -9.47 23.29 10.93
N CYS A 14 -8.85 22.92 12.06
CA CYS A 14 -7.55 22.26 12.08
C CYS A 14 -7.58 20.88 11.39
N LEU A 15 -8.63 20.10 11.59
CA LEU A 15 -8.80 18.81 10.93
C LEU A 15 -8.96 18.95 9.41
N SER A 16 -9.75 19.91 8.95
CA SER A 16 -9.95 20.17 7.52
C SER A 16 -8.67 20.63 6.83
N THR A 17 -7.86 21.48 7.46
CA THR A 17 -6.57 21.93 6.90
C THR A 17 -5.54 20.81 6.84
N CYS A 18 -5.48 19.91 7.83
CA CYS A 18 -4.59 18.76 7.81
C CYS A 18 -4.93 17.77 6.67
N ILE A 19 -6.21 17.52 6.42
CA ILE A 19 -6.66 16.63 5.32
C ILE A 19 -6.29 17.23 3.97
N VAL A 20 -6.52 18.51 3.76
CA VAL A 20 -6.20 19.21 2.51
C VAL A 20 -4.69 19.18 2.23
N THR A 21 -3.84 19.40 3.23
CA THR A 21 -2.38 19.37 3.04
C THR A 21 -1.84 17.97 2.75
N ALA A 22 -2.40 16.93 3.38
CA ALA A 22 -2.01 15.54 3.14
C ALA A 22 -2.37 15.09 1.71
N GLN A 23 -3.57 15.38 1.25
CA GLN A 23 -4.00 15.07 -0.11
C GLN A 23 -3.19 15.83 -1.17
N GLN A 24 -2.82 17.08 -0.89
CA GLN A 24 -1.96 17.89 -1.76
C GLN A 24 -0.53 17.30 -1.88
N HIS A 25 -0.01 16.67 -0.82
CA HIS A 25 1.29 16.01 -0.86
C HIS A 25 1.29 14.81 -1.83
N VAL A 26 0.33 13.90 -1.71
CA VAL A 26 0.17 12.75 -2.60
C VAL A 26 -0.01 13.20 -4.06
N GLU A 27 -0.83 14.22 -4.29
CA GLU A 27 -1.06 14.76 -5.63
C GLU A 27 0.22 15.35 -6.25
N THR A 28 1.06 15.99 -5.44
CA THR A 28 2.37 16.49 -5.88
C THR A 28 3.30 15.36 -6.33
N ILE A 29 3.34 14.25 -5.59
CA ILE A 29 4.14 13.07 -5.95
C ILE A 29 3.61 12.46 -7.24
N LYS A 30 2.28 12.27 -7.35
CA LYS A 30 1.61 11.74 -8.54
C LYS A 30 1.92 12.57 -9.79
N ASN A 31 1.81 13.89 -9.69
CA ASN A 31 2.11 14.80 -10.79
C ASN A 31 3.58 14.75 -11.20
N THR A 32 4.49 14.59 -10.23
CA THR A 32 5.92 14.37 -10.50
C THR A 32 6.15 13.04 -11.23
N PHE A 33 5.51 11.97 -10.77
CA PHE A 33 5.58 10.63 -11.38
C PHE A 33 5.10 10.64 -12.83
N LEU A 34 4.00 11.34 -13.12
CA LEU A 34 3.40 11.41 -14.44
C LEU A 34 4.09 12.40 -15.40
N ASN A 35 5.02 13.22 -14.89
CA ASN A 35 5.70 14.22 -15.71
C ASN A 35 7.02 13.68 -16.28
N PRO A 36 7.08 13.29 -17.57
CA PRO A 36 8.30 12.75 -18.20
C PRO A 36 9.44 13.77 -18.29
N LYS A 37 9.16 15.05 -18.07
CA LYS A 37 10.16 16.14 -18.07
C LYS A 37 10.63 16.49 -16.66
N SER A 38 10.13 15.82 -15.64
CA SER A 38 10.58 16.04 -14.26
C SER A 38 12.02 15.55 -14.11
N ASN A 39 12.87 16.37 -13.51
CA ASN A 39 14.20 16.01 -13.06
C ASN A 39 14.25 15.62 -11.58
N LYS A 40 13.11 15.56 -10.91
CA LYS A 40 12.98 15.15 -9.51
C LYS A 40 13.09 13.62 -9.42
N VAL A 41 13.97 13.14 -8.56
CA VAL A 41 14.06 11.72 -8.20
C VAL A 41 12.98 11.40 -7.18
N LEU A 42 12.16 10.39 -7.43
CA LEU A 42 11.20 9.85 -6.47
C LEU A 42 11.84 8.66 -5.74
N VAL A 43 11.70 8.64 -4.43
CA VAL A 43 12.26 7.60 -3.56
C VAL A 43 11.17 6.58 -3.21
N VAL A 44 11.46 5.30 -3.45
CA VAL A 44 10.55 4.18 -3.17
C VAL A 44 11.09 3.35 -2.00
N ALA A 45 10.27 3.18 -0.96
CA ALA A 45 10.56 2.26 0.14
C ALA A 45 10.01 0.86 -0.20
N HIS A 46 10.90 -0.06 -0.60
CA HIS A 46 10.57 -1.45 -0.95
C HIS A 46 10.11 -2.22 0.29
N ARG A 47 8.87 -2.74 0.27
CA ARG A 47 8.18 -3.39 1.41
C ARG A 47 8.08 -2.51 2.67
N GLY A 48 8.02 -1.18 2.48
CA GLY A 48 8.13 -0.21 3.55
C GLY A 48 9.55 -0.01 4.07
N ASN A 49 9.72 0.66 5.22
CA ASN A 49 11.03 0.75 5.87
C ASN A 49 11.32 -0.51 6.70
N TRP A 50 11.61 -1.61 6.03
CA TRP A 50 11.87 -2.91 6.64
C TRP A 50 13.13 -2.96 7.51
N ARG A 51 13.98 -1.95 7.46
CA ARG A 51 15.14 -1.84 8.37
C ARG A 51 14.74 -1.47 9.79
N SER A 52 13.62 -0.77 9.95
CA SER A 52 13.14 -0.27 11.25
C SER A 52 11.91 -1.03 11.78
N ALA A 53 11.19 -1.76 10.91
CA ALA A 53 10.01 -2.54 11.25
C ALA A 53 9.92 -3.77 10.34
N PRO A 54 9.11 -4.81 10.66
CA PRO A 54 8.93 -5.95 9.76
C PRO A 54 8.46 -5.52 8.38
N GLU A 55 9.03 -6.12 7.31
CA GLU A 55 8.60 -5.87 5.95
C GLU A 55 7.10 -6.11 5.76
N ASN A 56 6.47 -5.37 4.84
CA ASN A 56 5.05 -5.52 4.55
C ASN A 56 4.14 -5.39 5.80
N SER A 57 4.49 -4.48 6.72
CA SER A 57 3.70 -4.17 7.91
C SER A 57 3.22 -2.72 7.90
N THR A 58 2.14 -2.42 8.61
CA THR A 58 1.70 -1.04 8.82
C THR A 58 2.77 -0.20 9.51
N ALA A 59 3.56 -0.79 10.42
CA ALA A 59 4.67 -0.11 11.08
C ALA A 59 5.80 0.26 10.10
N ALA A 60 6.08 -0.59 9.08
CA ALA A 60 7.05 -0.26 8.04
C ALA A 60 6.54 0.85 7.11
N ILE A 61 5.22 0.90 6.86
CA ILE A 61 4.57 1.99 6.12
C ILE A 61 4.66 3.29 6.92
N ASP A 62 4.29 3.30 8.20
CA ASP A 62 4.38 4.49 9.07
C ASP A 62 5.82 5.00 9.17
N SER A 63 6.79 4.09 9.25
CA SER A 63 8.20 4.44 9.27
C SER A 63 8.67 5.06 7.95
N ALA A 64 8.18 4.57 6.80
CA ALA A 64 8.45 5.15 5.48
C ALA A 64 7.86 6.56 5.37
N ILE A 65 6.62 6.76 5.87
CA ILE A 65 5.97 8.08 5.94
C ILE A 65 6.80 9.05 6.80
N ALA A 66 7.26 8.60 7.98
CA ALA A 66 8.09 9.41 8.87
C ALA A 66 9.43 9.83 8.23
N MET A 67 10.00 8.99 7.36
CA MET A 67 11.19 9.29 6.55
C MET A 67 10.90 10.23 5.38
N LYS A 68 9.64 10.57 5.11
CA LYS A 68 9.21 11.43 4.00
C LYS A 68 9.65 10.90 2.63
N VAL A 69 9.65 9.58 2.44
CA VAL A 69 9.81 8.99 1.11
C VAL A 69 8.53 9.22 0.28
N ASP A 70 8.67 9.21 -1.04
CA ASP A 70 7.57 9.57 -1.94
C ASP A 70 6.59 8.42 -2.13
N ILE A 71 7.07 7.19 -2.22
CA ILE A 71 6.28 6.00 -2.54
C ILE A 71 6.65 4.86 -1.60
N VAL A 72 5.67 4.13 -1.09
CA VAL A 72 5.88 2.82 -0.46
C VAL A 72 5.46 1.73 -1.43
N GLU A 73 6.32 0.74 -1.62
CA GLU A 73 5.95 -0.47 -2.35
C GLU A 73 5.59 -1.56 -1.35
N ILE A 74 4.53 -2.33 -1.66
CA ILE A 74 4.03 -3.43 -0.84
C ILE A 74 3.51 -4.57 -1.72
N ASP A 75 3.69 -5.80 -1.23
CA ASP A 75 3.29 -7.03 -1.93
C ASP A 75 1.95 -7.56 -1.41
N ILE A 76 1.10 -8.03 -2.32
CA ILE A 76 -0.22 -8.56 -1.98
C ILE A 76 -0.27 -10.07 -2.16
N GLN A 77 -0.92 -10.75 -1.21
CA GLN A 77 -1.27 -12.16 -1.29
C GLN A 77 -2.74 -12.37 -0.91
N LYS A 78 -3.36 -13.43 -1.45
CA LYS A 78 -4.75 -13.81 -1.17
C LYS A 78 -4.80 -15.02 -0.25
N THR A 79 -5.57 -14.92 0.82
CA THR A 79 -5.78 -16.01 1.79
C THR A 79 -6.78 -17.05 1.27
N LYS A 80 -6.92 -18.19 1.98
CA LYS A 80 -7.89 -19.24 1.69
C LYS A 80 -9.34 -18.73 1.60
N ASP A 81 -9.69 -17.79 2.45
CA ASP A 81 -11.02 -17.16 2.54
C ASP A 81 -11.14 -15.86 1.72
N GLY A 82 -10.22 -15.66 0.75
CA GLY A 82 -10.28 -14.59 -0.23
C GLY A 82 -9.86 -13.21 0.28
N GLN A 83 -9.35 -13.10 1.49
CA GLN A 83 -8.90 -11.81 2.03
C GLN A 83 -7.53 -11.42 1.49
N LEU A 84 -7.32 -10.12 1.24
CA LEU A 84 -6.04 -9.61 0.78
C LEU A 84 -5.18 -9.14 1.95
N ILE A 85 -3.97 -9.68 2.04
CA ILE A 85 -2.98 -9.39 3.08
C ILE A 85 -1.67 -8.91 2.45
N LEU A 86 -0.80 -8.29 3.25
CA LEU A 86 0.54 -7.94 2.80
C LEU A 86 1.52 -9.07 3.12
N MET A 87 2.12 -9.63 2.07
CA MET A 87 3.18 -10.63 2.18
C MET A 87 3.91 -10.77 0.85
N HIS A 88 5.24 -10.83 0.89
CA HIS A 88 6.03 -11.06 -0.34
C HIS A 88 5.99 -12.53 -0.79
N ASP A 89 6.29 -13.44 0.13
CA ASP A 89 6.40 -14.88 -0.18
C ASP A 89 5.01 -15.51 -0.28
N ASN A 90 4.92 -16.62 -1.01
CA ASN A 90 3.69 -17.43 -1.05
C ASN A 90 3.49 -18.25 0.23
N THR A 91 4.48 -18.23 1.15
CA THR A 91 4.48 -18.96 2.42
C THR A 91 4.70 -18.02 3.60
N LEU A 92 4.29 -18.48 4.78
CA LEU A 92 4.39 -17.73 6.04
C LEU A 92 5.77 -17.82 6.73
N ASP A 93 6.60 -18.75 6.30
CA ASP A 93 7.76 -19.29 7.05
C ASP A 93 8.82 -18.24 7.39
N ARG A 94 9.20 -17.41 6.42
CA ARG A 94 10.32 -16.46 6.56
C ARG A 94 9.97 -15.30 7.49
N THR A 95 8.82 -14.67 7.27
CA THR A 95 8.47 -13.38 7.87
C THR A 95 7.46 -13.47 9.00
N THR A 96 6.97 -14.68 9.32
CA THR A 96 6.00 -14.87 10.42
C THR A 96 6.38 -16.06 11.34
N THR A 97 5.62 -16.21 12.43
CA THR A 97 5.69 -17.40 13.31
C THR A 97 4.93 -18.61 12.75
N GLY A 98 4.19 -18.46 11.64
CA GLY A 98 3.48 -19.53 10.93
C GLY A 98 4.37 -20.28 9.95
N LYS A 99 3.80 -21.33 9.32
CA LYS A 99 4.48 -22.15 8.31
C LYS A 99 3.51 -22.59 7.22
N GLY A 100 4.06 -22.76 6.01
CA GLY A 100 3.34 -23.28 4.86
C GLY A 100 2.64 -22.20 4.03
N GLU A 101 1.92 -22.63 3.00
CA GLU A 101 1.36 -21.74 1.97
C GLU A 101 0.19 -20.90 2.49
N ILE A 102 0.20 -19.62 2.19
CA ILE A 102 -0.84 -18.63 2.58
C ILE A 102 -2.23 -19.06 2.09
N LYS A 103 -2.33 -19.61 0.88
CA LYS A 103 -3.61 -20.09 0.30
C LYS A 103 -4.34 -21.16 1.12
N ASN A 104 -3.66 -21.76 2.10
CA ASN A 104 -4.24 -22.77 3.00
C ASN A 104 -4.70 -22.18 4.34
N TRP A 105 -4.47 -20.88 4.58
CA TRP A 105 -4.76 -20.21 5.83
C TRP A 105 -5.88 -19.18 5.69
N THR A 106 -6.77 -19.12 6.67
CA THR A 106 -7.77 -18.05 6.76
C THR A 106 -7.14 -16.78 7.32
N LEU A 107 -7.74 -15.60 7.03
CA LEU A 107 -7.30 -14.35 7.66
C LEU A 107 -7.31 -14.44 9.18
N ALA A 108 -8.37 -15.05 9.76
CA ALA A 108 -8.51 -15.18 11.21
C ALA A 108 -7.35 -15.96 11.85
N ASP A 109 -6.79 -16.95 11.16
CA ASP A 109 -5.64 -17.71 11.64
C ASP A 109 -4.32 -16.96 11.41
N ILE A 110 -4.17 -16.29 10.27
CA ILE A 110 -2.99 -15.46 9.98
C ILE A 110 -2.85 -14.31 10.98
N LYS A 111 -3.96 -13.72 11.41
CA LYS A 111 -3.96 -12.63 12.42
C LYS A 111 -3.48 -13.06 13.81
N LYS A 112 -3.42 -14.35 14.10
CA LYS A 112 -2.84 -14.89 15.37
C LYS A 112 -1.31 -14.95 15.31
N LEU A 113 -0.72 -14.92 14.09
CA LEU A 113 0.71 -15.00 13.89
C LEU A 113 1.40 -13.66 14.17
N LYS A 114 2.67 -13.73 14.51
CA LYS A 114 3.53 -12.57 14.72
C LYS A 114 4.51 -12.42 13.56
N LEU A 115 4.74 -11.19 13.14
CA LEU A 115 5.77 -10.87 12.17
C LEU A 115 7.16 -10.95 12.81
N LYS A 116 8.13 -11.33 12.00
CA LYS A 116 9.57 -11.30 12.33
C LYS A 116 10.19 -10.06 11.70
N ASP A 117 11.16 -9.49 12.38
CA ASP A 117 12.00 -8.42 11.82
C ASP A 117 13.05 -8.97 10.82
N LYS A 118 13.88 -8.09 10.28
CA LYS A 118 14.95 -8.43 9.33
C LYS A 118 15.98 -9.43 9.84
N ASP A 119 16.11 -9.57 11.15
CA ASP A 119 17.06 -10.48 11.82
C ASP A 119 16.36 -11.79 12.24
N GLY A 120 15.08 -11.98 11.85
CA GLY A 120 14.28 -13.17 12.20
C GLY A 120 13.71 -13.16 13.63
N LYS A 121 13.86 -12.07 14.38
CA LYS A 121 13.34 -11.95 15.73
C LYS A 121 11.83 -11.69 15.69
N VAL A 122 11.09 -12.44 16.50
CA VAL A 122 9.63 -12.28 16.63
C VAL A 122 9.31 -10.92 17.27
N THR A 123 8.38 -10.21 16.65
CA THR A 123 7.89 -8.91 17.11
C THR A 123 6.46 -9.00 17.65
N ASN A 124 5.89 -7.88 18.10
CA ASN A 124 4.48 -7.80 18.47
C ASN A 124 3.54 -7.48 17.28
N TYR A 125 4.08 -7.18 16.12
CA TYR A 125 3.30 -6.87 14.93
C TYR A 125 2.65 -8.12 14.34
N VAL A 126 1.52 -7.94 13.67
CA VAL A 126 0.76 -8.99 12.97
C VAL A 126 0.71 -8.68 11.48
N VAL A 127 0.40 -9.68 10.67
CA VAL A 127 0.21 -9.50 9.23
C VAL A 127 -0.98 -8.57 8.97
N PRO A 128 -0.79 -7.43 8.28
CA PRO A 128 -1.89 -6.53 7.98
C PRO A 128 -2.69 -6.99 6.76
N THR A 129 -3.95 -6.59 6.69
CA THR A 129 -4.73 -6.63 5.46
C THR A 129 -4.31 -5.48 4.53
N LEU A 130 -4.66 -5.61 3.23
CA LEU A 130 -4.50 -4.51 2.28
C LEU A 130 -5.29 -3.27 2.73
N GLU A 131 -6.52 -3.47 3.23
CA GLU A 131 -7.36 -2.37 3.74
C GLU A 131 -6.67 -1.60 4.88
N GLU A 132 -6.18 -2.29 5.91
CA GLU A 132 -5.45 -1.66 7.03
C GLU A 132 -4.24 -0.87 6.54
N SER A 133 -3.53 -1.40 5.55
CA SER A 133 -2.32 -0.80 4.99
C SER A 133 -2.62 0.45 4.17
N LEU A 134 -3.67 0.39 3.34
CA LEU A 134 -4.11 1.55 2.56
C LEU A 134 -4.64 2.67 3.45
N LEU A 135 -5.39 2.35 4.51
CA LEU A 135 -5.85 3.34 5.49
C LEU A 135 -4.66 3.98 6.24
N THR A 136 -3.60 3.22 6.53
CA THR A 136 -2.36 3.76 7.12
C THR A 136 -1.69 4.77 6.17
N ALA A 137 -1.64 4.46 4.88
CA ALA A 137 -1.01 5.27 3.83
C ALA A 137 -1.88 6.44 3.35
N LYS A 138 -3.21 6.40 3.57
CA LYS A 138 -4.19 7.32 2.98
C LYS A 138 -3.80 8.79 3.19
N GLY A 139 -3.64 9.50 2.08
CA GLY A 139 -3.29 10.92 2.02
C GLY A 139 -1.83 11.26 2.40
N LYS A 140 -1.01 10.29 2.81
CA LYS A 140 0.34 10.53 3.36
C LYS A 140 1.47 10.16 2.42
N ILE A 141 1.29 9.12 1.60
CA ILE A 141 2.33 8.55 0.72
C ILE A 141 1.67 7.85 -0.46
N MET A 142 2.28 7.86 -1.64
CA MET A 142 1.83 7.00 -2.72
C MET A 142 2.15 5.53 -2.45
N VAL A 143 1.34 4.63 -2.99
CA VAL A 143 1.49 3.19 -2.79
C VAL A 143 1.69 2.48 -4.13
N ASN A 144 2.76 1.70 -4.26
CA ASN A 144 2.96 0.79 -5.38
C ASN A 144 2.59 -0.63 -4.93
N LEU A 145 1.57 -1.20 -5.57
CA LEU A 145 1.05 -2.54 -5.26
C LEU A 145 1.65 -3.57 -6.22
N ASP A 146 2.52 -4.43 -5.69
CA ASP A 146 3.04 -5.59 -6.45
C ASP A 146 2.08 -6.78 -6.37
N LYS A 147 2.09 -7.64 -7.41
CA LYS A 147 1.24 -8.84 -7.56
C LYS A 147 -0.26 -8.54 -7.63
N ALA A 148 -0.62 -7.31 -8.00
CA ALA A 148 -2.01 -6.87 -8.00
C ALA A 148 -2.78 -7.27 -9.27
N TYR A 149 -2.10 -7.59 -10.38
CA TYR A 149 -2.75 -7.81 -11.67
C TYR A 149 -3.73 -8.99 -11.66
N ASP A 150 -3.31 -10.15 -11.20
CA ASP A 150 -4.14 -11.38 -11.23
C ASP A 150 -5.37 -11.34 -10.30
N ILE A 151 -5.42 -10.33 -9.42
CA ILE A 151 -6.50 -10.08 -8.46
C ILE A 151 -7.00 -8.64 -8.54
N PHE A 152 -6.99 -8.07 -9.75
CA PHE A 152 -7.25 -6.65 -10.00
C PHE A 152 -8.59 -6.18 -9.43
N ASP A 153 -9.67 -6.93 -9.69
CA ASP A 153 -11.02 -6.57 -9.22
C ASP A 153 -11.12 -6.58 -7.68
N ASP A 154 -10.52 -7.59 -7.03
CA ASP A 154 -10.50 -7.67 -5.56
C ASP A 154 -9.72 -6.49 -4.95
N VAL A 155 -8.57 -6.14 -5.55
CA VAL A 155 -7.77 -4.98 -5.12
C VAL A 155 -8.56 -3.70 -5.34
N TYR A 156 -9.14 -3.52 -6.53
CA TYR A 156 -9.88 -2.31 -6.87
C TYR A 156 -11.07 -2.06 -5.93
N ALA A 157 -11.81 -3.11 -5.55
CA ALA A 157 -12.90 -3.01 -4.59
C ALA A 157 -12.42 -2.47 -3.23
N ILE A 158 -11.21 -2.86 -2.77
CA ILE A 158 -10.64 -2.33 -1.54
C ILE A 158 -10.18 -0.88 -1.73
N LEU A 159 -9.62 -0.53 -2.89
CA LEU A 159 -9.27 0.87 -3.21
C LEU A 159 -10.50 1.78 -3.16
N GLU A 160 -11.62 1.36 -3.72
CA GLU A 160 -12.88 2.11 -3.66
C GLU A 160 -13.38 2.24 -2.22
N LYS A 161 -13.41 1.16 -1.47
CA LYS A 161 -13.82 1.15 -0.06
C LYS A 161 -12.99 2.09 0.80
N THR A 162 -11.69 2.17 0.56
CA THR A 162 -10.75 3.03 1.30
C THR A 162 -10.61 4.43 0.72
N GLU A 163 -11.17 4.68 -0.48
CA GLU A 163 -11.01 5.93 -1.24
C GLU A 163 -9.53 6.28 -1.50
N THR A 164 -8.75 5.28 -1.94
CA THR A 164 -7.30 5.43 -2.16
C THR A 164 -6.87 5.24 -3.62
N GLN A 165 -7.81 5.14 -4.56
CA GLN A 165 -7.53 4.89 -5.98
C GLN A 165 -6.51 5.88 -6.56
N ASN A 166 -6.65 7.15 -6.20
CA ASN A 166 -5.82 8.24 -6.76
C ASN A 166 -4.36 8.24 -6.28
N GLN A 167 -4.03 7.46 -5.24
CA GLN A 167 -2.67 7.39 -4.68
C GLN A 167 -1.98 6.06 -4.91
N VAL A 168 -2.56 5.19 -5.74
CA VAL A 168 -2.08 3.83 -5.96
C VAL A 168 -1.55 3.65 -7.39
N ILE A 169 -0.43 2.95 -7.50
CA ILE A 169 0.13 2.41 -8.73
C ILE A 169 -0.02 0.90 -8.65
N MET A 170 -0.80 0.30 -9.54
CA MET A 170 -0.90 -1.14 -9.67
C MET A 170 0.17 -1.65 -10.61
N LYS A 171 1.01 -2.58 -10.14
CA LYS A 171 2.10 -3.16 -10.90
C LYS A 171 1.73 -4.55 -11.43
N GLY A 172 2.10 -4.85 -12.67
CA GLY A 172 1.86 -6.15 -13.25
C GLY A 172 2.72 -6.43 -14.49
N GLY A 173 2.80 -7.69 -14.89
CA GLY A 173 3.59 -8.15 -16.04
C GLY A 173 2.92 -7.95 -17.40
N GLN A 174 1.67 -7.49 -17.44
CA GLN A 174 0.93 -7.38 -18.69
C GLN A 174 1.18 -6.04 -19.40
N PRO A 175 1.21 -6.04 -20.74
CA PRO A 175 1.27 -4.81 -21.52
C PRO A 175 0.07 -3.91 -21.24
N ILE A 176 0.28 -2.59 -21.29
CA ILE A 176 -0.78 -1.60 -21.00
C ILE A 176 -2.03 -1.79 -21.91
N GLU A 177 -1.86 -2.22 -23.15
CA GLU A 177 -2.98 -2.45 -24.06
C GLU A 177 -3.86 -3.64 -23.62
N THR A 178 -3.26 -4.67 -23.01
CA THR A 178 -4.01 -5.77 -22.41
C THR A 178 -4.82 -5.27 -21.22
N VAL A 179 -4.20 -4.51 -20.34
CA VAL A 179 -4.85 -3.94 -19.15
C VAL A 179 -5.98 -2.97 -19.53
N LYS A 180 -5.79 -2.14 -20.55
CA LYS A 180 -6.85 -1.27 -21.08
C LYS A 180 -8.04 -2.05 -21.59
N ARG A 181 -7.82 -3.18 -22.27
CA ARG A 181 -8.90 -4.03 -22.78
C ARG A 181 -9.68 -4.70 -21.65
N GLU A 182 -8.99 -5.16 -20.60
CA GLU A 182 -9.58 -5.95 -19.52
C GLU A 182 -10.15 -5.07 -18.39
N PHE A 183 -9.43 -4.00 -18.06
CA PHE A 183 -9.70 -3.15 -16.89
C PHE A 183 -9.75 -1.66 -17.22
N GLY A 184 -10.05 -1.30 -18.50
CA GLY A 184 -9.98 0.10 -18.96
C GLY A 184 -10.82 1.08 -18.14
N SER A 185 -11.99 0.65 -17.66
CA SER A 185 -12.85 1.47 -16.79
C SER A 185 -12.22 1.87 -15.45
N TYR A 186 -11.19 1.14 -15.00
CA TYR A 186 -10.48 1.44 -13.75
C TYR A 186 -9.27 2.37 -13.97
N LEU A 187 -8.66 2.35 -15.17
CA LEU A 187 -7.44 3.09 -15.47
C LEU A 187 -7.61 4.61 -15.48
N ASP A 188 -8.82 5.11 -15.54
CA ASP A 188 -9.12 6.54 -15.35
C ASP A 188 -8.90 6.98 -13.89
N LYS A 189 -8.91 6.04 -12.95
CA LYS A 189 -8.83 6.29 -11.51
C LYS A 189 -7.56 5.75 -10.86
N VAL A 190 -6.95 4.71 -11.44
CA VAL A 190 -5.76 4.02 -10.89
C VAL A 190 -4.63 4.04 -11.89
N LEU A 191 -3.42 4.32 -11.45
CA LEU A 191 -2.24 4.20 -12.30
C LEU A 191 -1.85 2.74 -12.45
N TYR A 192 -1.42 2.36 -13.66
CA TYR A 192 -0.84 1.05 -13.93
C TYR A 192 0.60 1.19 -14.41
N MET A 193 1.49 0.37 -13.86
CA MET A 193 2.91 0.31 -14.22
C MET A 193 3.25 -1.09 -14.74
N PRO A 194 3.44 -1.27 -16.06
CA PRO A 194 3.87 -2.55 -16.60
C PRO A 194 5.33 -2.84 -16.19
N VAL A 195 5.59 -4.07 -15.80
CA VAL A 195 6.95 -4.59 -15.65
C VAL A 195 7.46 -4.98 -17.04
N ILE A 196 8.54 -4.35 -17.48
CA ILE A 196 9.17 -4.67 -18.76
C ILE A 196 10.41 -5.52 -18.45
N ASP A 197 10.38 -6.78 -18.83
CA ASP A 197 11.57 -7.63 -18.84
C ASP A 197 12.33 -7.39 -20.15
N LEU A 198 13.46 -6.71 -20.05
CA LEU A 198 14.30 -6.44 -21.22
C LEU A 198 15.10 -7.65 -21.68
N GLY A 199 14.97 -8.79 -21.00
CA GLY A 199 15.77 -9.99 -21.24
C GLY A 199 17.26 -9.70 -21.00
N ASN A 200 17.99 -10.66 -20.50
CA ASN A 200 19.44 -10.59 -20.54
C ASN A 200 19.88 -10.75 -22.01
N LYS A 201 20.19 -9.64 -22.68
CA LYS A 201 20.88 -9.64 -23.98
C LYS A 201 22.35 -9.91 -23.77
#